data_53bda2d4fc96ac4095a0278bbbb506fc
#
_entry.id   53bda2d4fc96ac4095a0278bbbb506fc
#
_cell.length_a   1.000
_cell.length_b   1.000
_cell.length_c   1.000
_cell.angle_alpha   90.00
_cell.angle_beta   90.00
_cell.angle_gamma   90.00
#
_symmetry.space_group_name_H-M   'P 1'
#
loop_
_entity.id
_entity.type
_entity.pdbx_description
1 polymer ?
#
loop_
_entity_poly.entity_id
_entity_poly.type
_entity_poly.pdbx_seq_one_letter_code
_entity_poly.pdbx_strand_id
1 'polypeptide(L)'
;NLAYTRIVAPIDGDVVGVVTQEGQTVIANQLAPVLLKLADLDTMTVKAQVSEADVIHIAPGQQVYFTILGEAEKRYYAKLRGTEPAPQNFLETQTAGTPKQNTAVFYNALFDVPNPDHRLRISMTAQVRIVLDTAKDVLMVPVAALGSRNADGSFAVRVLDAKGHAQAR
;
A
#
# COMPACT_ATOMS: atom_id res chain seq x y z
N ASN A 1 31.85 -25.34 -23.72
CA ASN A 1 30.72 -25.83 -22.92
C ASN A 1 29.44 -25.19 -23.43
N LEU A 2 28.64 -25.90 -24.24
CA LEU A 2 27.42 -25.40 -24.92
C LEU A 2 26.31 -24.93 -23.93
N ALA A 3 26.41 -25.34 -22.67
CA ALA A 3 25.44 -24.92 -21.63
C ALA A 3 25.40 -23.40 -21.40
N TYR A 4 26.53 -22.71 -21.63
CA TYR A 4 26.59 -21.24 -21.43
C TYR A 4 26.12 -20.42 -22.63
N THR A 5 25.72 -21.07 -23.73
CA THR A 5 25.16 -20.37 -24.90
C THR A 5 23.66 -20.23 -24.85
N ARG A 6 23.01 -20.86 -23.85
CA ARG A 6 21.56 -20.83 -23.68
C ARG A 6 21.22 -20.17 -22.35
N ILE A 7 20.53 -19.03 -22.40
CA ILE A 7 20.01 -18.33 -21.24
C ILE A 7 18.55 -18.78 -21.04
N VAL A 8 18.26 -19.29 -19.85
CA VAL A 8 16.92 -19.76 -19.47
C VAL A 8 16.36 -18.89 -18.36
N ALA A 9 15.04 -18.80 -18.30
CA ALA A 9 14.35 -18.09 -17.23
C ALA A 9 14.57 -18.81 -15.89
N PRO A 10 14.93 -18.09 -14.80
CA PRO A 10 15.13 -18.69 -13.49
C PRO A 10 13.82 -18.96 -12.74
N ILE A 11 12.71 -18.37 -13.16
CA ILE A 11 11.37 -18.49 -12.58
C ILE A 11 10.35 -18.63 -13.70
N ASP A 12 9.19 -19.21 -13.37
CA ASP A 12 8.01 -19.17 -14.22
C ASP A 12 7.36 -17.78 -14.07
N GLY A 13 6.73 -17.26 -15.13
CA GLY A 13 6.07 -15.96 -15.14
C GLY A 13 6.05 -15.31 -16.51
N ASP A 14 5.51 -14.09 -16.55
CA ASP A 14 5.36 -13.30 -17.76
C ASP A 14 6.56 -12.37 -18.00
N VAL A 15 6.89 -12.15 -19.28
CA VAL A 15 7.88 -11.15 -19.67
C VAL A 15 7.24 -9.75 -19.59
N VAL A 16 7.59 -8.99 -18.58
CA VAL A 16 7.04 -7.64 -18.34
C VAL A 16 7.86 -6.53 -18.98
N GLY A 17 9.05 -6.84 -19.48
CA GLY A 17 9.87 -5.88 -20.22
C GLY A 17 11.07 -6.54 -20.86
N VAL A 18 11.34 -6.16 -22.11
CA VAL A 18 12.54 -6.52 -22.85
C VAL A 18 13.48 -5.33 -22.81
N VAL A 19 14.65 -5.48 -22.20
CA VAL A 19 15.63 -4.39 -22.03
C VAL A 19 16.64 -4.39 -23.17
N THR A 20 17.11 -5.58 -23.56
CA THR A 20 18.11 -5.76 -24.63
C THR A 20 17.41 -6.30 -25.88
N GLN A 21 17.57 -5.59 -27.01
CA GLN A 21 16.97 -5.98 -28.27
C GLN A 21 17.88 -6.93 -29.05
N GLU A 22 17.30 -7.67 -30.00
CA GLU A 22 18.05 -8.50 -30.93
C GLU A 22 19.06 -7.66 -31.75
N GLY A 23 20.26 -8.17 -31.92
CA GLY A 23 21.36 -7.47 -32.62
C GLY A 23 22.13 -6.46 -31.75
N GLN A 24 21.73 -6.22 -30.50
CA GLN A 24 22.45 -5.33 -29.60
C GLN A 24 23.66 -6.07 -28.97
N THR A 25 24.83 -5.43 -29.05
CA THR A 25 26.05 -5.96 -28.39
C THR A 25 25.93 -5.79 -26.89
N VAL A 26 26.14 -6.87 -26.17
CA VAL A 26 26.09 -6.92 -24.69
C VAL A 26 27.50 -7.11 -24.15
N ILE A 27 27.97 -6.18 -23.33
CA ILE A 27 29.31 -6.24 -22.71
C ILE A 27 29.15 -6.66 -21.24
N ALA A 28 29.64 -7.84 -20.91
CA ALA A 28 29.51 -8.42 -19.56
C ALA A 28 30.76 -8.21 -18.66
N ASN A 29 31.66 -7.30 -19.02
CA ASN A 29 32.99 -7.21 -18.36
C ASN A 29 32.96 -6.59 -16.95
N GLN A 30 31.92 -5.84 -16.59
CA GLN A 30 31.85 -5.17 -15.28
C GLN A 30 30.53 -5.40 -14.53
N LEU A 31 29.41 -5.56 -15.23
CA LEU A 31 28.08 -5.78 -14.67
C LEU A 31 27.31 -6.75 -15.54
N ALA A 32 26.62 -7.71 -14.95
CA ALA A 32 25.72 -8.58 -15.69
C ALA A 32 24.60 -7.75 -16.31
N PRO A 33 24.46 -7.71 -17.63
CA PRO A 33 23.43 -6.90 -18.28
C PRO A 33 22.04 -7.50 -18.05
N VAL A 34 21.06 -6.63 -17.84
CA VAL A 34 19.64 -7.04 -17.76
C VAL A 34 19.13 -7.26 -19.17
N LEU A 35 18.78 -8.48 -19.53
CA LEU A 35 18.23 -8.81 -20.85
C LEU A 35 16.73 -8.58 -20.93
N LEU A 36 16.00 -9.10 -19.93
CA LEU A 36 14.56 -8.96 -19.82
C LEU A 36 14.15 -8.99 -18.34
N LYS A 37 12.93 -8.54 -18.07
CA LYS A 37 12.33 -8.59 -16.74
C LYS A 37 11.17 -9.57 -16.76
N LEU A 38 11.17 -10.49 -15.80
CA LEU A 38 10.11 -11.46 -15.56
C LEU A 38 9.36 -11.10 -14.28
N ALA A 39 8.07 -11.37 -14.25
CA ALA A 39 7.28 -11.23 -13.04
C ALA A 39 6.15 -12.28 -13.02
N ASP A 40 5.82 -12.75 -11.82
CA ASP A 40 4.57 -13.43 -11.55
C ASP A 40 3.48 -12.36 -11.42
N LEU A 41 2.43 -12.46 -12.24
CA LEU A 41 1.31 -11.52 -12.27
C LEU A 41 0.07 -12.04 -11.54
N ASP A 42 0.07 -13.28 -11.05
CA ASP A 42 -1.07 -13.89 -10.36
C ASP A 42 -1.29 -13.28 -8.97
N THR A 43 -0.20 -12.81 -8.36
CA THR A 43 -0.24 -12.14 -7.07
C THR A 43 0.49 -10.79 -7.14
N MET A 44 -0.25 -9.73 -6.83
CA MET A 44 0.30 -8.38 -6.81
C MET A 44 0.59 -7.92 -5.38
N THR A 45 1.81 -7.47 -5.13
CA THR A 45 2.15 -6.81 -3.87
C THR A 45 1.90 -5.31 -4.00
N VAL A 46 1.03 -4.80 -3.16
CA VAL A 46 0.76 -3.35 -3.05
C VAL A 46 1.67 -2.76 -1.98
N LYS A 47 2.36 -1.67 -2.34
CA LYS A 47 3.18 -0.86 -1.42
C LYS A 47 2.44 0.44 -1.13
N ALA A 48 1.86 0.56 0.07
CA ALA A 48 1.20 1.77 0.51
C ALA A 48 2.17 2.64 1.30
N GLN A 49 2.31 3.90 0.91
CA GLN A 49 3.12 4.87 1.63
C GLN A 49 2.37 5.37 2.87
N VAL A 50 2.97 5.20 4.02
CA VAL A 50 2.42 5.60 5.32
C VAL A 50 3.38 6.57 5.99
N SER A 51 2.84 7.63 6.58
CA SER A 51 3.65 8.63 7.29
C SER A 51 4.31 8.03 8.55
N GLU A 52 5.43 8.61 8.98
CA GLU A 52 6.10 8.24 10.22
C GLU A 52 5.16 8.34 11.44
N ALA A 53 4.25 9.31 11.46
CA ALA A 53 3.30 9.48 12.55
C ALA A 53 2.24 8.36 12.62
N ASP A 54 1.88 7.78 11.47
CA ASP A 54 0.82 6.78 11.37
C ASP A 54 1.34 5.35 11.45
N VAL A 55 2.61 5.11 11.07
CA VAL A 55 3.18 3.76 10.98
C VAL A 55 3.18 3.01 12.32
N ILE A 56 3.27 3.72 13.44
CA ILE A 56 3.23 3.14 14.79
C ILE A 56 1.87 2.54 15.15
N HIS A 57 0.80 2.95 14.47
CA HIS A 57 -0.56 2.46 14.68
C HIS A 57 -0.92 1.28 13.76
N ILE A 58 0.01 0.88 12.89
CA ILE A 58 -0.21 -0.16 11.90
C ILE A 58 0.39 -1.47 12.37
N ALA A 59 -0.41 -2.54 12.35
CA ALA A 59 0.01 -3.87 12.73
C ALA A 59 -0.32 -4.91 11.64
N PRO A 60 0.50 -5.96 11.50
CA PRO A 60 0.20 -7.07 10.61
C PRO A 60 -1.17 -7.68 10.89
N GLY A 61 -1.88 -8.09 9.85
CA GLY A 61 -3.22 -8.69 9.96
C GLY A 61 -4.39 -7.71 9.93
N GLN A 62 -4.14 -6.40 10.05
CA GLN A 62 -5.19 -5.38 9.91
C GLN A 62 -5.84 -5.47 8.52
N GLN A 63 -7.14 -5.18 8.47
CA GLN A 63 -7.87 -5.13 7.22
C GLN A 63 -7.47 -3.89 6.43
N VAL A 64 -7.22 -4.08 5.15
CA VAL A 64 -6.97 -3.00 4.21
C VAL A 64 -7.92 -3.12 3.03
N TYR A 65 -8.32 -2.01 2.47
CA TYR A 65 -9.00 -1.97 1.19
C TYR A 65 -8.44 -0.85 0.33
N PHE A 66 -8.50 -1.07 -0.97
CA PHE A 66 -8.01 -0.06 -1.92
C PHE A 66 -8.90 -0.01 -3.15
N THR A 67 -8.80 1.10 -3.85
CA THR A 67 -9.38 1.31 -5.17
C THR A 67 -8.28 1.70 -6.14
N ILE A 68 -8.45 1.39 -7.41
CA ILE A 68 -7.55 1.83 -8.48
C ILE A 68 -8.17 3.03 -9.20
N LEU A 69 -7.34 3.88 -9.80
CA LEU A 69 -7.82 5.10 -10.44
C LEU A 69 -8.85 4.86 -11.56
N GLY A 70 -8.74 3.73 -12.26
CA GLY A 70 -9.68 3.36 -13.33
C GLY A 70 -10.99 2.76 -12.85
N GLU A 71 -11.09 2.35 -11.56
CA GLU A 71 -12.28 1.69 -10.97
C GLU A 71 -12.49 2.18 -9.52
N ALA A 72 -12.85 3.44 -9.36
CA ALA A 72 -13.04 4.04 -8.04
C ALA A 72 -14.18 3.42 -7.22
N GLU A 73 -15.17 2.83 -7.88
CA GLU A 73 -16.32 2.18 -7.24
C GLU A 73 -15.98 0.77 -6.73
N LYS A 74 -14.98 0.10 -7.31
CA LYS A 74 -14.63 -1.27 -6.95
C LYS A 74 -13.58 -1.27 -5.84
N ARG A 75 -13.93 -1.85 -4.70
CA ARG A 75 -13.02 -2.03 -3.57
C ARG A 75 -12.40 -3.42 -3.60
N TYR A 76 -11.09 -3.46 -3.47
CA TYR A 76 -10.31 -4.67 -3.30
C TYR A 76 -9.94 -4.79 -1.82
N TYR A 77 -10.17 -5.95 -1.22
CA TYR A 77 -9.91 -6.19 0.20
C TYR A 77 -8.73 -7.12 0.37
N ALA A 78 -7.87 -6.81 1.34
CA ALA A 78 -6.73 -7.62 1.69
C ALA A 78 -6.42 -7.51 3.18
N LYS A 79 -5.39 -8.22 3.63
CA LYS A 79 -4.84 -8.09 4.97
C LYS A 79 -3.41 -7.59 4.88
N LEU A 80 -3.07 -6.67 5.76
CA LEU A 80 -1.72 -6.15 5.86
C LEU A 80 -0.76 -7.27 6.24
N ARG A 81 0.31 -7.44 5.45
CA ARG A 81 1.40 -8.38 5.74
C ARG A 81 2.35 -7.79 6.77
N GLY A 82 2.63 -6.50 6.68
CA GLY A 82 3.51 -5.77 7.58
C GLY A 82 4.00 -4.46 6.97
N THR A 83 4.87 -3.80 7.70
CA THR A 83 5.55 -2.58 7.26
C THR A 83 7.04 -2.84 7.08
N GLU A 84 7.66 -2.23 6.07
CA GLU A 84 9.11 -2.26 5.93
C GLU A 84 9.75 -1.49 7.11
N PRO A 85 10.83 -2.04 7.72
CA PRO A 85 11.45 -1.42 8.90
C PRO A 85 12.23 -0.14 8.58
N ALA A 86 12.55 0.10 7.32
CA ALA A 86 13.28 1.28 6.87
C ALA A 86 12.40 2.14 5.96
N PRO A 87 12.56 3.47 6.00
CA PRO A 87 11.85 4.36 5.10
C PRO A 87 12.32 4.17 3.66
N GLN A 88 11.46 4.52 2.71
CA GLN A 88 11.69 4.31 1.30
C GLN A 88 13.01 4.91 0.78
N ASN A 89 13.41 6.05 1.30
CA ASN A 89 14.63 6.77 0.91
C ASN A 89 15.89 6.35 1.69
N PHE A 90 15.82 5.32 2.53
CA PHE A 90 16.95 4.87 3.36
C PHE A 90 18.12 4.36 2.52
N LEU A 91 17.83 3.67 1.42
CA LEU A 91 18.84 3.08 0.53
C LEU A 91 19.26 4.02 -0.62
N GLU A 92 18.63 5.18 -0.74
CA GLU A 92 19.07 6.17 -1.73
C GLU A 92 20.43 6.70 -1.30
N THR A 93 21.44 6.37 -2.07
CA THR A 93 22.83 6.80 -1.83
C THR A 93 22.85 8.33 -1.86
N GLN A 94 23.05 8.95 -0.71
CA GLN A 94 23.27 10.39 -0.63
C GLN A 94 24.55 10.70 -1.39
N THR A 95 24.41 11.27 -2.58
CA THR A 95 25.55 11.85 -3.29
C THR A 95 26.09 12.96 -2.40
N ALA A 96 27.34 12.79 -1.95
CA ALA A 96 28.01 13.74 -1.05
C ALA A 96 27.90 15.16 -1.64
N GLY A 97 27.24 16.08 -0.92
CA GLY A 97 27.12 17.48 -1.31
C GLY A 97 25.71 18.00 -1.55
N THR A 98 24.68 17.14 -1.57
CA THR A 98 23.28 17.61 -1.66
C THR A 98 22.75 17.94 -0.27
N PRO A 99 22.24 19.17 -0.02
CA PRO A 99 21.62 19.50 1.25
C PRO A 99 20.46 18.54 1.53
N LYS A 100 20.40 18.02 2.75
CA LYS A 100 19.28 17.20 3.24
C LYS A 100 18.00 18.04 3.08
N GLN A 101 17.25 17.81 2.01
CA GLN A 101 15.90 18.37 1.94
C GLN A 101 15.11 17.77 3.09
N ASN A 102 14.39 18.62 3.80
CA ASN A 102 13.49 18.22 4.88
C ASN A 102 12.28 17.52 4.27
N THR A 103 12.51 16.30 3.75
CA THR A 103 11.52 15.51 3.04
C THR A 103 10.76 14.69 4.05
N ALA A 104 9.44 14.68 3.97
CA ALA A 104 8.60 13.83 4.82
C ALA A 104 9.05 12.36 4.71
N VAL A 105 9.12 11.69 5.86
CA VAL A 105 9.53 10.29 5.94
C VAL A 105 8.30 9.39 5.75
N PHE A 106 8.38 8.48 4.79
CA PHE A 106 7.34 7.50 4.52
C PHE A 106 7.88 6.09 4.63
N TYR A 107 7.08 5.21 5.20
CA TYR A 107 7.32 3.78 5.30
C TYR A 107 6.38 3.03 4.34
N ASN A 108 6.82 1.88 3.84
CA ASN A 108 5.98 1.05 2.99
C ASN A 108 5.21 0.03 3.83
N ALA A 109 3.90 0.11 3.79
CA ALA A 109 3.00 -0.94 4.25
C ALA A 109 2.71 -1.89 3.10
N LEU A 110 2.92 -3.20 3.32
CA LEU A 110 2.88 -4.22 2.29
C LEU A 110 1.68 -5.15 2.49
N PHE A 111 0.98 -5.45 1.42
CA PHE A 111 -0.03 -6.50 1.39
C PHE A 111 -0.14 -7.11 0.00
N ASP A 112 -0.52 -8.38 -0.05
CA ASP A 112 -0.61 -9.14 -1.29
C ASP A 112 -2.08 -9.31 -1.69
N VAL A 113 -2.34 -9.22 -2.99
CA VAL A 113 -3.66 -9.28 -3.58
C VAL A 113 -3.65 -10.28 -4.72
N PRO A 114 -4.54 -11.28 -4.74
CA PRO A 114 -4.68 -12.17 -5.87
C PRO A 114 -5.18 -11.41 -7.10
N ASN A 115 -4.62 -11.74 -8.26
CA ASN A 115 -4.89 -11.07 -9.53
C ASN A 115 -5.19 -12.07 -10.65
N PRO A 116 -6.19 -12.98 -10.48
CA PRO A 116 -6.46 -14.05 -11.43
C PRO A 116 -6.85 -13.56 -12.82
N ASP A 117 -7.43 -12.38 -12.92
CA ASP A 117 -7.86 -11.77 -14.19
C ASP A 117 -6.76 -10.91 -14.82
N HIS A 118 -5.57 -10.82 -14.24
CA HIS A 118 -4.44 -9.97 -14.66
C HIS A 118 -4.84 -8.50 -14.92
N ARG A 119 -5.86 -8.01 -14.20
CA ARG A 119 -6.36 -6.63 -14.34
C ARG A 119 -5.46 -5.62 -13.63
N LEU A 120 -4.87 -6.04 -12.51
CA LEU A 120 -3.88 -5.24 -11.80
C LEU A 120 -2.54 -5.38 -12.54
N ARG A 121 -1.91 -4.25 -12.83
CA ARG A 121 -0.63 -4.20 -13.55
C ARG A 121 0.44 -3.57 -12.68
N ILE A 122 1.68 -3.90 -13.00
CA ILE A 122 2.86 -3.32 -12.34
C ILE A 122 2.83 -1.80 -12.51
N SER A 123 3.20 -1.08 -11.45
CA SER A 123 3.24 0.39 -11.40
C SER A 123 1.87 1.09 -11.48
N MET A 124 0.76 0.37 -11.29
CA MET A 124 -0.53 1.02 -11.10
C MET A 124 -0.58 1.78 -9.78
N THR A 125 -1.27 2.93 -9.80
CA THR A 125 -1.53 3.70 -8.59
C THR A 125 -2.84 3.26 -7.95
N ALA A 126 -2.78 3.02 -6.63
CA ALA A 126 -3.92 2.63 -5.82
C ALA A 126 -4.12 3.62 -4.66
N GLN A 127 -5.38 3.91 -4.34
CA GLN A 127 -5.73 4.62 -3.13
C GLN A 127 -6.04 3.61 -2.04
N VAL A 128 -5.18 3.52 -1.03
CA VAL A 128 -5.25 2.53 0.05
C VAL A 128 -5.85 3.13 1.30
N ARG A 129 -6.69 2.36 2.00
CA ARG A 129 -7.21 2.67 3.32
C ARG A 129 -6.96 1.51 4.26
N ILE A 130 -6.30 1.77 5.37
CA ILE A 130 -5.99 0.81 6.42
C ILE A 130 -7.01 1.00 7.54
N VAL A 131 -7.66 -0.07 7.95
CA VAL A 131 -8.64 -0.04 9.04
C VAL A 131 -7.89 -0.24 10.35
N LEU A 132 -7.79 0.82 11.14
CA LEU A 132 -7.08 0.78 12.42
C LEU A 132 -7.90 0.06 13.49
N ASP A 133 -9.20 0.32 13.51
CA ASP A 133 -10.11 -0.28 14.49
C ASP A 133 -11.52 -0.43 13.92
N THR A 134 -12.29 -1.36 14.48
CA THR A 134 -13.66 -1.64 14.05
C THR A 134 -14.53 -1.94 15.28
N ALA A 135 -15.53 -1.12 15.49
CA ALA A 135 -16.56 -1.39 16.49
C ALA A 135 -17.75 -2.09 15.81
N LYS A 136 -18.11 -3.31 16.30
CA LYS A 136 -19.26 -4.08 15.83
C LYS A 136 -20.40 -3.97 16.83
N ASP A 137 -21.63 -4.03 16.33
CA ASP A 137 -22.86 -4.05 17.14
C ASP A 137 -22.99 -2.86 18.11
N VAL A 138 -22.54 -1.69 17.68
CA VAL A 138 -22.60 -0.44 18.45
C VAL A 138 -23.68 0.49 17.90
N LEU A 139 -24.32 1.24 18.81
CA LEU A 139 -25.22 2.32 18.43
C LEU A 139 -24.39 3.45 17.81
N MET A 140 -24.74 3.83 16.59
CA MET A 140 -24.10 4.93 15.88
C MET A 140 -24.97 6.17 15.94
N VAL A 141 -24.35 7.31 16.20
CA VAL A 141 -24.97 8.62 16.09
C VAL A 141 -24.18 9.47 15.08
N PRO A 142 -24.86 10.31 14.28
CA PRO A 142 -24.17 11.25 13.42
C PRO A 142 -23.29 12.20 14.25
N VAL A 143 -22.12 12.55 13.74
CA VAL A 143 -21.19 13.50 14.42
C VAL A 143 -21.88 14.83 14.72
N ALA A 144 -22.80 15.27 13.84
CA ALA A 144 -23.59 16.49 14.03
C ALA A 144 -24.56 16.45 15.25
N ALA A 145 -24.84 15.26 15.79
CA ALA A 145 -25.67 15.09 17.00
C ALA A 145 -24.85 15.16 18.31
N LEU A 146 -23.52 15.19 18.20
CA LEU A 146 -22.63 15.33 19.35
C LEU A 146 -22.58 16.79 19.79
N GLY A 147 -22.82 17.02 21.08
CA GLY A 147 -22.64 18.33 21.72
C GLY A 147 -21.20 18.56 22.16
N SER A 148 -21.04 19.32 23.24
CA SER A 148 -19.71 19.58 23.83
C SER A 148 -19.10 18.32 24.42
N ARG A 149 -17.76 18.21 24.33
CA ARG A 149 -17.01 17.16 24.98
C ARG A 149 -16.87 17.46 26.47
N ASN A 150 -17.19 16.51 27.31
CA ASN A 150 -17.02 16.58 28.75
C ASN A 150 -15.55 16.35 29.16
N ALA A 151 -15.20 16.65 30.39
CA ALA A 151 -13.84 16.46 30.92
C ALA A 151 -13.41 14.97 30.97
N ASP A 152 -14.35 14.05 31.07
CA ASP A 152 -14.14 12.61 31.07
C ASP A 152 -14.00 12.00 29.65
N GLY A 153 -14.11 12.83 28.62
CA GLY A 153 -13.99 12.43 27.23
C GLY A 153 -15.33 11.99 26.57
N SER A 154 -16.42 11.92 27.33
CA SER A 154 -17.77 11.68 26.79
C SER A 154 -18.33 12.89 26.05
N PHE A 155 -19.38 12.66 25.24
CA PHE A 155 -20.06 13.76 24.53
C PHE A 155 -21.53 13.80 24.98
N ALA A 156 -22.01 15.02 25.21
CA ALA A 156 -23.43 15.22 25.42
C ALA A 156 -24.19 14.98 24.09
N VAL A 157 -25.29 14.24 24.14
CA VAL A 157 -26.19 14.04 22.99
C VAL A 157 -27.59 14.45 23.36
N ARG A 158 -28.34 14.97 22.39
CA ARG A 158 -29.78 15.25 22.55
C ARG A 158 -30.59 14.09 22.02
N VAL A 159 -31.35 13.47 22.88
CA VAL A 159 -32.26 12.37 22.53
C VAL A 159 -33.69 12.86 22.63
N LEU A 160 -34.51 12.57 21.62
CA LEU A 160 -35.95 12.84 21.68
C LEU A 160 -36.66 11.74 22.48
N ASP A 161 -37.46 12.14 23.45
CA ASP A 161 -38.32 11.21 24.17
C ASP A 161 -39.54 10.80 23.29
N ALA A 162 -40.36 9.86 23.77
CA ALA A 162 -41.54 9.41 23.06
C ALA A 162 -42.60 10.53 22.81
N LYS A 163 -42.47 11.68 23.47
CA LYS A 163 -43.34 12.86 23.31
C LYS A 163 -42.70 13.94 22.46
N GLY A 164 -41.52 13.72 21.90
CA GLY A 164 -40.82 14.68 21.06
C GLY A 164 -40.03 15.76 21.81
N HIS A 165 -39.87 15.66 23.11
CA HIS A 165 -39.05 16.62 23.87
C HIS A 165 -37.58 16.21 23.82
N ALA A 166 -36.69 17.17 23.57
CA ALA A 166 -35.27 16.94 23.56
C ALA A 166 -34.68 16.89 24.99
N GLN A 167 -34.11 15.79 25.37
CA GLN A 167 -33.39 15.60 26.65
C GLN A 167 -31.91 15.44 26.37
N ALA A 168 -31.08 16.07 27.17
CA ALA A 168 -29.60 15.85 27.16
C ALA A 168 -29.30 14.54 27.87
N ARG A 169 -28.42 13.77 27.27
CA ARG A 169 -27.93 12.49 27.83
C ARG A 169 -26.43 12.41 27.69
#